data_93ed22f1879a6f4a5f9875958783fc5a
#
_entry.id   93ed22f1879a6f4a5f9875958783fc5a
#
_cell.length_a   1.000
_cell.length_b   1.000
_cell.length_c   1.000
_cell.angle_alpha   90.00
_cell.angle_beta   90.00
_cell.angle_gamma   90.00
#
_symmetry.space_group_name_H-M   'P 1'
#
loop_
_entity.id
_entity.type
_entity.pdbx_description
1 polymer ?
#
loop_
_entity_poly.entity_id
_entity_poly.type
_entity_poly.pdbx_seq_one_letter_code
_entity_poly.pdbx_strand_id
1 'polypeptide(L)' 'MANLDQKTILIDNAYEEIKSICINLQKDTDASNSEIKSLLKLIMNEWEEKKAQKNGFGFR' A
#
# COMPACT_ATOMS: atom_id res chain seq x y z
N MET A 1 0.60 8.13 -25.98
CA MET A 1 0.67 7.98 -25.74
C MET A 1 0.41 7.60 -25.28
N ALA A 2 0.53 7.52 -25.01
CA ALA A 2 0.48 7.21 -24.64
C ALA A 2 0.36 6.72 -24.14
N ASN A 3 0.33 6.41 -24.29
CA ASN A 3 0.47 5.97 -23.79
C ASN A 3 0.13 5.61 -22.54
N LEU A 4 0.60 4.60 -22.12
CA LEU A 4 0.48 4.35 -20.83
C LEU A 4 1.00 5.41 -20.10
N ASP A 5 0.33 5.93 -19.13
CA ASP A 5 0.94 6.98 -18.47
C ASP A 5 1.92 6.45 -17.50
N GLN A 6 2.90 7.26 -17.20
CA GLN A 6 3.95 6.91 -16.32
C GLN A 6 3.44 6.61 -14.92
N LYS A 7 2.39 7.27 -14.54
CA LYS A 7 1.78 7.04 -13.25
C LYS A 7 1.30 5.60 -13.10
N THR A 8 0.67 5.07 -14.16
CA THR A 8 0.19 3.71 -14.11
C THR A 8 1.33 2.72 -13.98
N ILE A 9 2.42 2.98 -14.69
CA ILE A 9 3.59 2.11 -14.61
C ILE A 9 4.17 2.12 -13.21
N LEU A 10 4.27 3.30 -12.61
CA LEU A 10 4.83 3.41 -11.27
C LEU A 10 3.94 2.74 -10.23
N ILE A 11 2.64 2.84 -10.40
CA ILE A 11 1.71 2.17 -9.49
C ILE A 11 1.84 0.66 -9.61
N ASP A 12 1.97 0.16 -10.82
CA ASP A 12 2.16 -1.26 -11.02
C ASP A 12 3.43 -1.74 -10.37
N ASN A 13 4.50 -0.98 -10.51
CA ASN A 13 5.77 -1.36 -9.90
C ASN A 13 5.65 -1.36 -8.38
N ALA A 14 4.98 -0.37 -7.83
CA ALA A 14 4.78 -0.29 -6.39
C ALA A 14 3.96 -1.49 -5.91
N TYR A 15 2.95 -1.85 -6.67
CA TYR A 15 2.11 -2.99 -6.32
C TYR A 15 2.96 -4.26 -6.22
N GLU A 16 3.82 -4.48 -7.21
CA GLU A 16 4.66 -5.67 -7.21
C GLU A 16 5.65 -5.65 -6.06
N GLU A 17 6.19 -4.49 -5.74
CA GLU A 17 7.12 -4.39 -4.64
C GLU A 17 6.46 -4.65 -3.32
N ILE A 18 5.30 -4.08 -3.10
CA ILE A 18 4.57 -4.28 -1.85
C ILE A 18 4.20 -5.76 -1.70
N LYS A 19 3.80 -6.37 -2.80
CA LYS A 19 3.45 -7.77 -2.80
C LYS A 19 4.66 -8.62 -2.41
N SER A 20 5.81 -8.31 -2.99
CA SER A 20 7.05 -9.04 -2.69
C SER A 20 7.43 -8.90 -1.23
N ILE A 21 7.31 -7.70 -0.70
CA ILE A 21 7.64 -7.47 0.70
C ILE A 21 6.76 -8.31 1.60
N CYS A 22 5.46 -8.37 1.29
CA CYS A 22 4.54 -9.16 2.08
C CYS A 22 4.86 -10.65 2.00
N ILE A 23 5.19 -11.12 0.81
CA ILE A 23 5.54 -12.52 0.63
C ILE A 23 6.79 -12.85 1.43
N ASN A 24 7.79 -11.99 1.36
CA ASN A 24 9.02 -12.21 2.10
C ASN A 24 8.78 -12.19 3.60
N LEU A 25 7.92 -11.31 4.04
CA LEU A 25 7.59 -11.24 5.46
C LEU A 25 6.95 -12.55 5.91
N GLN A 26 6.07 -13.11 5.11
CA GLN A 26 5.46 -14.37 5.44
C GLN A 26 6.49 -15.48 5.52
N LYS A 27 7.45 -15.48 4.61
CA LYS A 27 8.48 -16.48 4.63
C LYS A 27 9.38 -16.35 5.84
N ASP A 28 9.73 -15.14 6.19
CA ASP A 28 10.65 -14.91 7.29
C ASP A 28 10.02 -15.09 8.66
N THR A 29 8.75 -14.80 8.79
CA THR A 29 8.11 -14.82 10.11
C THR A 29 6.97 -15.81 10.22
N ASP A 30 6.66 -16.47 9.11
CA ASP A 30 5.55 -17.41 9.09
C ASP A 30 4.22 -16.72 9.39
N ALA A 31 4.12 -15.45 9.05
CA ALA A 31 2.90 -14.69 9.28
C ALA A 31 1.75 -15.25 8.46
N SER A 32 0.58 -15.25 9.04
CA SER A 32 -0.58 -15.78 8.34
C SER A 32 -1.13 -14.74 7.37
N ASN A 33 -1.99 -15.16 6.50
CA ASN A 33 -2.64 -14.23 5.58
C ASN A 33 -3.41 -13.17 6.34
N SER A 34 -4.01 -13.56 7.44
CA SER A 34 -4.73 -12.62 8.28
C SER A 34 -3.83 -11.53 8.80
N GLU A 35 -2.64 -11.91 9.19
CA GLU A 35 -1.67 -10.95 9.70
C GLU A 35 -1.22 -9.99 8.62
N ILE A 36 -1.04 -10.49 7.41
CA ILE A 36 -0.66 -9.64 6.30
C ILE A 36 -1.79 -8.67 5.98
N LYS A 37 -3.03 -9.14 6.01
CA LYS A 37 -4.16 -8.28 5.76
C LYS A 37 -4.25 -7.17 6.80
N SER A 38 -3.99 -7.51 8.05
CA SER A 38 -4.02 -6.53 9.12
C SER A 38 -2.95 -5.47 8.91
N LEU A 39 -1.77 -5.89 8.51
CA LEU A 39 -0.70 -4.97 8.23
C LEU A 39 -1.09 -4.00 7.12
N LEU A 40 -1.63 -4.53 6.04
CA LEU A 40 -2.03 -3.69 4.92
C LEU A 40 -3.14 -2.73 5.32
N LYS A 41 -4.02 -3.18 6.19
CA LYS A 41 -5.07 -2.33 6.67
C LYS A 41 -4.55 -1.17 7.48
N LEU A 42 -3.55 -1.41 8.30
CA LEU A 42 -2.93 -0.34 9.06
C LEU A 42 -2.28 0.69 8.13
N ILE A 43 -1.64 0.21 7.09
CA ILE A 43 -1.03 1.11 6.13
C ILE A 43 -2.11 1.91 5.40
N MET A 44 -3.17 1.25 5.03
CA MET A 44 -4.27 1.90 4.37
C MET A 44 -4.83 3.05 5.18
N ASN A 45 -4.88 2.88 6.48
CA ASN A 45 -5.41 3.91 7.36
C ASN A 45 -4.63 5.21 7.29
N GLU A 46 -3.36 5.14 6.90
CA GLU A 46 -2.55 6.33 6.79
C GLU A 46 -3.07 7.26 5.70
N TRP A 47 -3.76 6.71 4.72
CA TRP A 47 -4.29 7.52 3.62
C TRP A 47 -5.79 7.63 3.60
N GLU A 48 -6.43 7.19 4.69
CA GLU A 48 -7.86 7.30 4.72
C GLU A 48 -8.31 8.70 4.81
N GLU A 49 -9.35 9.03 4.09
CA GLU A 49 -9.85 10.37 4.17
C GLU A 49 -10.87 10.44 5.23
N LYS A 50 -10.52 10.98 6.36
CA LYS A 50 -11.42 11.09 7.41
C LYS A 50 -12.08 12.35 7.32
N LYS A 51 -13.25 12.43 7.61
CA LYS A 51 -13.85 13.64 7.57
C LYS A 51 -13.33 14.55 8.51
N ALA A 52 -12.87 14.14 9.50
CA ALA A 52 -12.35 15.03 10.44
C ALA A 52 -11.07 15.56 10.08
N GLN A 53 -10.51 15.19 9.30
CA GLN A 53 -9.25 15.64 9.11
C GLN A 53 -9.01 16.61 8.38
N LYS A 54 -9.11 17.26 8.25
CA LYS A 54 -8.81 18.18 7.59
C LYS A 54 -7.66 18.54 7.54
N ASN A 55 -7.15 18.53 7.52
CA ASN A 55 -6.13 18.66 7.52
C ASN A 55 -5.43 18.43 6.94
N GLY A 56 -5.27 18.44 6.62
CA GLY A 56 -4.51 18.04 6.05
C GLY A 56 -3.94 17.77 5.62
N PHE A 57 -3.55 17.60 5.60
CA PHE A 57 -2.81 17.04 5.32
C PHE A 57 -2.49 16.94 4.72
N GLY A 58 -2.53 16.94 4.43
CA GLY A 58 -2.08 16.51 3.87
C GLY A 58 -1.65 16.21 3.36
N PHE A 59 -1.28 16.06 3.06
CA PHE A 59 -0.72 15.55 2.60
C PHE A 59 -0.40 15.85 2.17
N ARG A 60 -0.29 16.00 2.20
CA ARG A 60 0.14 16.01 1.93
C ARG A 60 0.38 15.98 1.79
#